data_3b767f219930a41d0abd3225f4e99c82
#
_entry.id   3b767f219930a41d0abd3225f4e99c82
#
_cell.length_a   1.000
_cell.length_b   1.000
_cell.length_c   1.000
_cell.angle_alpha   90.00
_cell.angle_beta   90.00
_cell.angle_gamma   90.00
#
_symmetry.space_group_name_H-M   'P 1'
#
loop_
_entity.id
_entity.type
_entity.pdbx_description
1 polymer ?
#
loop_
_entity_poly.entity_id
_entity_poly.type
_entity_poly.pdbx_seq_one_letter_code
_entity_poly.pdbx_strand_id
1 'polypeptide(L)'
;MKIGNLTWKLDKQCSPLCLLRCRLACTVNCLPKDKEATRIETLPNRVLDIWIGEETLIVVTFVQIQDSQHADFPAVVALYEEAFPPSEKVASSAIAERVDREIYQLFVGYEATQVVFMAMFYPMRESEFVLLAYIATHRDYRGQGIGATFLRESVNRLQREAKYLLIEAEDPSCGEDKALRQRRVNFYRRIGARTMEGVKFVLPALSREPPAEMVLMVAPTYQGGRLPGSLVRQLMTQLYVEGYDRPLAEAQQQSFLQNISDFVELV
;
A
#
# COMPACT_ATOMS: atom_id res chain seq x y z
N MET A 1 -22.10 7.79 50.76
CA MET A 1 -22.23 7.75 49.31
C MET A 1 -22.18 6.29 48.93
N LYS A 2 -23.32 5.65 48.61
CA LYS A 2 -23.42 4.20 48.37
C LYS A 2 -23.11 3.90 46.90
N ILE A 3 -22.09 3.07 46.67
CA ILE A 3 -21.77 2.52 45.36
C ILE A 3 -22.56 1.21 45.23
N GLY A 4 -23.50 1.17 44.30
CA GLY A 4 -24.37 0.01 44.07
C GLY A 4 -23.60 -1.16 43.44
N ASN A 5 -23.77 -2.33 44.04
CA ASN A 5 -23.29 -3.63 43.56
C ASN A 5 -24.08 -4.07 42.30
N LEU A 6 -23.47 -4.07 41.17
CA LEU A 6 -23.91 -4.76 39.96
C LEU A 6 -23.27 -6.15 39.94
N THR A 7 -24.02 -7.17 40.33
CA THR A 7 -23.64 -8.57 40.20
C THR A 7 -23.98 -9.05 38.81
N TRP A 8 -23.01 -9.40 38.01
CA TRP A 8 -23.20 -10.07 36.72
C TRP A 8 -23.28 -11.58 36.94
N LYS A 9 -24.35 -12.20 36.55
CA LYS A 9 -24.45 -13.65 36.43
C LYS A 9 -23.71 -14.07 35.15
N LEU A 10 -22.58 -14.76 35.30
CA LEU A 10 -21.89 -15.44 34.22
C LEU A 10 -22.62 -16.69 33.83
N ASP A 11 -23.09 -16.76 32.60
CA ASP A 11 -23.65 -17.98 32.02
C ASP A 11 -22.53 -18.97 31.72
N LYS A 12 -22.61 -20.17 32.27
CA LYS A 12 -21.55 -21.20 32.29
C LYS A 12 -21.33 -21.93 30.93
N GLN A 13 -21.83 -21.37 29.83
CA GLN A 13 -21.74 -22.03 28.50
C GLN A 13 -20.83 -21.31 27.49
N CYS A 14 -20.14 -20.25 27.84
CA CYS A 14 -19.19 -19.61 26.92
C CYS A 14 -17.80 -20.21 27.04
N SER A 15 -17.25 -20.67 25.90
CA SER A 15 -15.86 -21.14 25.80
C SER A 15 -14.89 -19.96 25.97
N PRO A 16 -13.61 -20.21 26.36
CA PRO A 16 -12.60 -19.14 26.51
C PRO A 16 -12.42 -18.24 25.30
N LEU A 17 -12.66 -18.74 24.09
CA LEU A 17 -12.63 -18.00 22.83
C LEU A 17 -13.78 -16.98 22.70
N CYS A 18 -14.93 -17.23 23.31
CA CYS A 18 -16.07 -16.32 23.29
C CYS A 18 -15.83 -15.07 24.16
N LEU A 19 -15.10 -15.23 25.26
CA LEU A 19 -14.74 -14.13 26.16
C LEU A 19 -13.75 -13.13 25.53
N LEU A 20 -12.84 -13.60 24.68
CA LEU A 20 -11.91 -12.71 23.95
C LEU A 20 -12.66 -11.89 22.88
N ARG A 21 -13.61 -12.51 22.17
CA ARG A 21 -14.45 -11.79 21.19
C ARG A 21 -15.36 -10.74 21.83
N CYS A 22 -15.92 -11.03 23.01
CA CYS A 22 -16.74 -10.04 23.73
C CYS A 22 -15.94 -8.85 24.25
N ARG A 23 -14.68 -9.02 24.66
CA ARG A 23 -13.84 -7.87 25.11
C ARG A 23 -13.48 -6.92 23.97
N LEU A 24 -13.25 -7.43 22.76
CA LEU A 24 -12.95 -6.61 21.59
C LEU A 24 -14.19 -5.88 21.04
N ALA A 25 -15.38 -6.50 21.13
CA ALA A 25 -16.63 -5.88 20.69
C ALA A 25 -17.16 -4.81 21.68
N CYS A 26 -16.89 -4.93 22.97
CA CYS A 26 -17.34 -3.97 23.98
C CYS A 26 -16.54 -2.65 23.99
N THR A 27 -15.31 -2.62 23.49
CA THR A 27 -14.52 -1.37 23.40
C THR A 27 -14.98 -0.41 22.30
N VAL A 28 -15.82 -0.88 21.37
CA VAL A 28 -16.30 -0.06 20.24
C VAL A 28 -17.70 0.54 20.48
N ASN A 29 -18.51 -0.02 21.41
CA ASN A 29 -19.92 0.35 21.53
C ASN A 29 -20.37 0.88 22.92
N CYS A 30 -19.49 1.17 23.86
CA CYS A 30 -19.83 1.76 25.15
C CYS A 30 -19.36 3.22 25.29
N LEU A 31 -19.80 4.09 24.37
CA LEU A 31 -19.77 5.54 24.62
C LEU A 31 -21.17 6.01 24.95
N PRO A 32 -21.38 6.79 26.03
CA PRO A 32 -22.68 7.35 26.38
C PRO A 32 -23.13 8.32 25.29
N LYS A 33 -24.38 8.15 24.87
CA LYS A 33 -25.07 9.05 23.96
C LYS A 33 -25.49 10.31 24.71
N ASP A 34 -24.61 11.23 24.96
CA ASP A 34 -24.95 12.61 25.30
C ASP A 34 -23.67 13.33 25.72
N LYS A 35 -22.99 13.91 24.74
CA LYS A 35 -22.24 15.17 24.85
C LYS A 35 -21.74 15.54 23.46
N GLU A 36 -21.89 16.81 23.14
CA GLU A 36 -21.52 17.49 21.91
C GLU A 36 -20.28 16.94 21.22
N ALA A 37 -20.43 16.67 19.92
CA ALA A 37 -19.38 16.19 19.03
C ALA A 37 -18.25 17.22 18.97
N THR A 38 -17.33 17.13 19.90
CA THR A 38 -16.00 17.71 19.73
C THR A 38 -15.37 16.94 18.56
N ARG A 39 -15.12 17.67 17.50
CA ARG A 39 -14.41 17.25 16.28
C ARG A 39 -13.20 16.41 16.69
N ILE A 40 -13.29 15.08 16.55
CA ILE A 40 -12.15 14.20 16.75
C ILE A 40 -11.23 14.48 15.57
N GLU A 41 -10.19 15.26 15.82
CA GLU A 41 -9.06 15.39 14.92
C GLU A 41 -8.57 13.99 14.60
N THR A 42 -8.41 13.72 13.32
CA THR A 42 -7.96 12.44 12.76
C THR A 42 -6.63 12.07 13.43
N LEU A 43 -6.65 11.10 14.34
CA LEU A 43 -5.43 10.55 14.91
C LEU A 43 -4.61 9.93 13.76
N PRO A 44 -3.35 10.34 13.58
CA PRO A 44 -2.50 9.87 12.49
C PRO A 44 -2.08 8.39 12.64
N ASN A 45 -2.34 7.76 13.78
CA ASN A 45 -1.86 6.43 14.12
C ASN A 45 -3.01 5.41 14.09
N ARG A 46 -2.97 4.45 13.16
CA ARG A 46 -3.86 3.29 13.17
C ARG A 46 -3.12 2.07 13.71
N VAL A 47 -3.70 1.49 14.76
CA VAL A 47 -3.31 0.16 15.24
C VAL A 47 -4.13 -0.87 14.46
N LEU A 48 -3.47 -1.79 13.78
CA LEU A 48 -4.09 -2.92 13.10
C LEU A 48 -3.58 -4.20 13.74
N ASP A 49 -4.50 -4.99 14.27
CA ASP A 49 -4.20 -6.31 14.78
C ASP A 49 -4.13 -7.30 13.60
N ILE A 50 -2.98 -7.91 13.41
CA ILE A 50 -2.77 -8.94 12.39
C ILE A 50 -2.80 -10.30 13.05
N TRP A 51 -3.83 -11.09 12.74
CA TRP A 51 -3.99 -12.44 13.25
C TRP A 51 -3.21 -13.45 12.41
N ILE A 52 -2.28 -14.17 13.03
CA ILE A 52 -1.44 -15.17 12.35
C ILE A 52 -1.60 -16.52 13.07
N GLY A 53 -2.54 -17.34 12.58
CA GLY A 53 -2.73 -18.70 13.08
C GLY A 53 -3.16 -18.78 14.56
N GLU A 54 -3.21 -19.99 15.10
CA GLU A 54 -3.75 -20.24 16.45
C GLU A 54 -2.82 -19.83 17.61
N GLU A 55 -1.54 -19.49 17.35
CA GLU A 55 -0.55 -19.36 18.43
C GLU A 55 0.13 -17.98 18.60
N THR A 56 0.07 -17.06 17.60
CA THR A 56 0.75 -15.76 17.75
C THR A 56 -0.04 -14.62 17.12
N LEU A 57 -0.47 -13.67 17.94
CA LEU A 57 -1.04 -12.39 17.49
C LEU A 57 0.12 -11.39 17.36
N ILE A 58 0.44 -10.98 16.14
CA ILE A 58 1.35 -9.86 15.92
C ILE A 58 0.51 -8.60 15.73
N VAL A 59 0.78 -7.62 16.56
CA VAL A 59 0.16 -6.29 16.47
C VAL A 59 1.10 -5.35 15.76
N VAL A 60 0.71 -4.86 14.57
CA VAL A 60 1.49 -3.87 13.85
C VAL A 60 0.75 -2.55 13.82
N THR A 61 1.41 -1.51 14.31
CA THR A 61 0.91 -0.13 14.26
C THR A 61 1.47 0.57 13.03
N PHE A 62 0.60 1.11 12.17
CA PHE A 62 1.02 1.87 10.99
C PHE A 62 0.91 3.36 11.26
N VAL A 63 1.99 4.08 10.94
CA VAL A 63 2.14 5.53 11.14
C VAL A 63 2.64 6.16 9.85
N GLN A 64 2.14 7.34 9.51
CA GLN A 64 2.72 8.14 8.43
C GLN A 64 3.85 9.00 8.98
N ILE A 65 5.03 8.90 8.39
CA ILE A 65 6.18 9.77 8.66
C ILE A 65 6.12 10.95 7.69
N GLN A 66 6.24 12.17 8.23
CA GLN A 66 6.03 13.41 7.48
C GLN A 66 7.32 13.97 6.86
N ASP A 67 8.49 13.66 7.44
CA ASP A 67 9.77 14.20 7.02
C ASP A 67 10.94 13.22 7.25
N SER A 68 12.06 13.48 6.60
CA SER A 68 13.27 12.67 6.70
C SER A 68 14.06 12.86 8.00
N GLN A 69 13.68 13.83 8.85
CA GLN A 69 14.30 14.06 10.17
C GLN A 69 13.71 13.19 11.25
N HIS A 70 12.66 12.43 10.94
CA HIS A 70 12.06 11.48 11.87
C HIS A 70 13.11 10.46 12.36
N ALA A 71 13.12 10.17 13.66
CA ALA A 71 14.13 9.30 14.30
C ALA A 71 14.24 7.91 13.63
N ASP A 72 13.14 7.38 13.10
CA ASP A 72 13.11 6.06 12.47
C ASP A 72 13.39 6.08 10.96
N PHE A 73 13.56 7.26 10.35
CA PHE A 73 13.85 7.35 8.92
C PHE A 73 15.10 6.54 8.49
N PRO A 74 16.20 6.50 9.26
CA PRO A 74 17.33 5.61 8.95
C PRO A 74 16.96 4.12 8.91
N ALA A 75 16.05 3.65 9.77
CA ALA A 75 15.59 2.27 9.77
C ALA A 75 14.72 1.96 8.54
N VAL A 76 13.90 2.93 8.09
CA VAL A 76 13.15 2.84 6.83
C VAL A 76 14.09 2.74 5.64
N VAL A 77 15.14 3.57 5.59
CA VAL A 77 16.16 3.53 4.53
C VAL A 77 16.87 2.16 4.52
N ALA A 78 17.24 1.64 5.68
CA ALA A 78 17.88 0.31 5.77
C ALA A 78 16.96 -0.79 5.21
N LEU A 79 15.67 -0.76 5.55
CA LEU A 79 14.68 -1.70 5.01
C LEU A 79 14.49 -1.55 3.50
N TYR A 80 14.47 -0.30 2.99
CA TYR A 80 14.42 -0.01 1.56
C TYR A 80 15.64 -0.56 0.83
N GLU A 81 16.84 -0.30 1.34
CA GLU A 81 18.09 -0.77 0.73
C GLU A 81 18.20 -2.30 0.71
N GLU A 82 17.69 -2.99 1.74
CA GLU A 82 17.64 -4.45 1.79
C GLU A 82 16.62 -5.05 0.80
N ALA A 83 15.46 -4.39 0.65
CA ALA A 83 14.31 -5.00 -0.01
C ALA A 83 14.35 -4.92 -1.54
N PHE A 84 15.01 -3.91 -2.10
CA PHE A 84 14.98 -3.64 -3.55
C PHE A 84 16.37 -3.79 -4.18
N PRO A 85 16.46 -4.35 -5.41
CA PRO A 85 17.70 -4.41 -6.16
C PRO A 85 18.12 -3.01 -6.69
N PRO A 86 19.39 -2.80 -7.03
CA PRO A 86 19.85 -1.51 -7.58
C PRO A 86 19.12 -1.04 -8.84
N SER A 87 18.62 -1.97 -9.65
CA SER A 87 17.84 -1.70 -10.87
C SER A 87 16.46 -1.08 -10.62
N GLU A 88 15.93 -1.22 -9.40
CA GLU A 88 14.60 -0.73 -9.00
C GLU A 88 14.68 0.41 -7.97
N LYS A 89 15.90 0.83 -7.60
CA LYS A 89 16.11 1.86 -6.56
C LYS A 89 16.49 3.22 -7.13
N VAL A 90 15.90 4.25 -6.55
CA VAL A 90 16.47 5.60 -6.60
C VAL A 90 17.38 5.81 -5.38
N ALA A 91 18.26 6.81 -5.44
CA ALA A 91 19.15 7.12 -4.30
C ALA A 91 18.33 7.45 -3.04
N SER A 92 18.80 7.01 -1.86
CA SER A 92 18.12 7.26 -0.58
C SER A 92 17.97 8.75 -0.27
N SER A 93 18.90 9.61 -0.77
CA SER A 93 18.75 11.06 -0.71
C SER A 93 17.57 11.59 -1.52
N ALA A 94 17.27 10.98 -2.66
CA ALA A 94 16.09 11.34 -3.44
C ALA A 94 14.79 10.89 -2.77
N ILE A 95 14.81 9.78 -2.02
CA ILE A 95 13.68 9.38 -1.16
C ILE A 95 13.45 10.43 -0.07
N ALA A 96 14.51 10.85 0.65
CA ALA A 96 14.42 11.88 1.68
C ALA A 96 13.82 13.18 1.12
N GLU A 97 14.35 13.69 0.00
CA GLU A 97 13.86 14.90 -0.66
C GLU A 97 12.37 14.78 -1.03
N ARG A 98 11.95 13.63 -1.58
CA ARG A 98 10.55 13.41 -1.99
C ARG A 98 9.60 13.32 -0.80
N VAL A 99 10.03 12.78 0.34
CA VAL A 99 9.26 12.77 1.59
C VAL A 99 9.16 14.19 2.16
N ASP A 100 10.28 14.92 2.27
CA ASP A 100 10.34 16.29 2.79
C ASP A 100 9.51 17.30 1.97
N ARG A 101 9.36 17.03 0.67
CA ARG A 101 8.53 17.84 -0.26
C ARG A 101 7.09 17.34 -0.39
N GLU A 102 6.68 16.38 0.46
CA GLU A 102 5.34 15.77 0.43
C GLU A 102 4.97 15.14 -0.94
N ILE A 103 5.98 14.84 -1.77
CA ILE A 103 5.80 14.12 -3.03
C ILE A 103 5.47 12.65 -2.74
N TYR A 104 6.18 12.06 -1.77
CA TYR A 104 5.87 10.73 -1.26
C TYR A 104 5.17 10.80 0.10
N GLN A 105 4.13 10.00 0.25
CA GLN A 105 3.52 9.68 1.54
C GLN A 105 4.18 8.41 2.07
N LEU A 106 5.02 8.54 3.09
CA LEU A 106 5.74 7.43 3.72
C LEU A 106 4.94 6.86 4.89
N PHE A 107 4.65 5.57 4.82
CA PHE A 107 4.03 4.80 5.90
C PHE A 107 5.02 3.79 6.46
N VAL A 108 5.05 3.66 7.78
CA VAL A 108 5.92 2.75 8.51
C VAL A 108 5.09 1.88 9.43
N GLY A 109 5.39 0.59 9.49
CA GLY A 109 4.75 -0.35 10.38
C GLY A 109 5.71 -0.76 11.50
N TYR A 110 5.22 -0.69 12.74
CA TYR A 110 5.97 -1.05 13.94
C TYR A 110 5.39 -2.30 14.58
N GLU A 111 6.25 -3.25 14.90
CA GLU A 111 5.98 -4.27 15.89
C GLU A 111 6.70 -3.85 17.17
N ALA A 112 5.93 -3.57 18.24
CA ALA A 112 6.43 -2.87 19.43
C ALA A 112 7.14 -1.54 19.05
N THR A 113 8.48 -1.49 19.11
CA THR A 113 9.29 -0.31 18.74
C THR A 113 10.14 -0.53 17.49
N GLN A 114 10.06 -1.71 16.88
CA GLN A 114 10.86 -2.08 15.72
C GLN A 114 10.14 -1.71 14.43
N VAL A 115 10.84 -1.07 13.51
CA VAL A 115 10.38 -0.87 12.13
C VAL A 115 10.41 -2.21 11.40
N VAL A 116 9.24 -2.73 11.04
CA VAL A 116 9.09 -4.04 10.37
C VAL A 116 8.48 -3.94 8.98
N PHE A 117 7.98 -2.76 8.61
CA PHE A 117 7.30 -2.53 7.35
C PHE A 117 7.45 -1.09 6.88
N MET A 118 7.50 -0.89 5.57
CA MET A 118 7.41 0.43 4.95
C MET A 118 6.57 0.37 3.67
N ALA A 119 5.89 1.47 3.37
CA ALA A 119 5.27 1.72 2.07
C ALA A 119 5.36 3.19 1.70
N MET A 120 5.59 3.48 0.42
CA MET A 120 5.60 4.83 -0.13
C MET A 120 4.54 4.94 -1.22
N PHE A 121 3.64 5.90 -1.05
CA PHE A 121 2.66 6.27 -2.04
C PHE A 121 3.04 7.58 -2.72
N TYR A 122 2.80 7.64 -4.02
CA TYR A 122 2.93 8.85 -4.80
C TYR A 122 1.55 9.26 -5.33
N PRO A 123 0.89 10.28 -4.73
CA PRO A 123 -0.35 10.85 -5.28
C PRO A 123 -0.06 11.49 -6.63
N MET A 124 -0.64 10.94 -7.71
CA MET A 124 -0.43 11.46 -9.06
C MET A 124 -1.21 12.76 -9.23
N ARG A 125 -0.55 13.79 -9.80
CA ARG A 125 -1.14 15.11 -9.96
C ARG A 125 -2.33 15.09 -10.90
N GLU A 126 -3.34 15.90 -10.60
CA GLU A 126 -4.55 16.07 -11.44
C GLU A 126 -5.18 14.72 -11.84
N SER A 127 -5.08 13.74 -10.92
CA SER A 127 -5.51 12.37 -11.12
C SER A 127 -6.13 11.80 -9.85
N GLU A 128 -7.09 10.91 -10.03
CA GLU A 128 -7.66 10.08 -8.96
C GLU A 128 -6.77 8.88 -8.61
N PHE A 129 -5.58 8.79 -9.19
CA PHE A 129 -4.67 7.67 -8.99
C PHE A 129 -3.55 8.02 -7.99
N VAL A 130 -3.21 7.01 -7.19
CA VAL A 130 -2.08 7.01 -6.26
C VAL A 130 -1.18 5.84 -6.64
N LEU A 131 0.08 6.10 -6.98
CA LEU A 131 1.03 5.02 -7.27
C LEU A 131 1.53 4.40 -5.97
N LEU A 132 1.57 3.08 -5.91
CA LEU A 132 2.37 2.34 -4.93
C LEU A 132 3.83 2.33 -5.40
N ALA A 133 4.61 3.33 -4.97
CA ALA A 133 6.00 3.47 -5.40
C ALA A 133 6.90 2.37 -4.81
N TYR A 134 6.76 2.10 -3.50
CA TYR A 134 7.54 1.07 -2.81
C TYR A 134 6.71 0.41 -1.71
N ILE A 135 6.92 -0.88 -1.48
CA ILE A 135 6.39 -1.62 -0.34
C ILE A 135 7.36 -2.71 0.08
N ALA A 136 7.70 -2.75 1.36
CA ALA A 136 8.59 -3.77 1.90
C ALA A 136 8.19 -4.20 3.31
N THR A 137 8.39 -5.51 3.58
CA THR A 137 8.30 -6.09 4.92
C THR A 137 9.65 -6.68 5.27
N HIS A 138 10.14 -6.39 6.48
CA HIS A 138 11.39 -6.94 7.00
C HIS A 138 11.37 -8.47 6.89
N ARG A 139 12.49 -9.06 6.51
CA ARG A 139 12.60 -10.50 6.16
C ARG A 139 12.03 -11.43 7.21
N ASP A 140 12.25 -11.15 8.50
CA ASP A 140 11.80 -12.00 9.61
C ASP A 140 10.28 -11.92 9.86
N TYR A 141 9.61 -10.93 9.24
CA TYR A 141 8.17 -10.67 9.34
C TYR A 141 7.42 -10.95 8.03
N ARG A 142 8.12 -11.47 7.00
CA ARG A 142 7.48 -11.85 5.73
C ARG A 142 6.56 -13.05 5.90
N GLY A 143 5.54 -13.14 5.04
CA GLY A 143 4.56 -14.24 5.08
C GLY A 143 3.47 -14.09 6.15
N GLN A 144 3.55 -13.09 7.01
CA GLN A 144 2.65 -12.86 8.14
C GLN A 144 1.46 -11.91 7.80
N GLY A 145 1.25 -11.59 6.53
CA GLY A 145 0.09 -10.81 6.07
C GLY A 145 0.19 -9.29 6.27
N ILE A 146 1.28 -8.76 6.85
CA ILE A 146 1.46 -7.32 7.16
C ILE A 146 1.17 -6.44 5.95
N GLY A 147 1.88 -6.68 4.84
CA GLY A 147 1.71 -5.91 3.60
C GLY A 147 0.31 -6.04 3.01
N ALA A 148 -0.30 -7.24 3.07
CA ALA A 148 -1.65 -7.45 2.56
C ALA A 148 -2.71 -6.71 3.38
N THR A 149 -2.55 -6.67 4.70
CA THR A 149 -3.45 -5.94 5.60
C THR A 149 -3.33 -4.44 5.37
N PHE A 150 -2.10 -3.90 5.32
CA PHE A 150 -1.87 -2.49 5.02
C PHE A 150 -2.48 -2.07 3.68
N LEU A 151 -2.21 -2.83 2.61
CA LEU A 151 -2.75 -2.49 1.28
C LEU A 151 -4.27 -2.60 1.21
N ARG A 152 -4.87 -3.60 1.86
CA ARG A 152 -6.34 -3.74 1.91
C ARG A 152 -7.00 -2.54 2.57
N GLU A 153 -6.45 -2.07 3.69
CA GLU A 153 -6.91 -0.86 4.37
C GLU A 153 -6.68 0.40 3.52
N SER A 154 -5.54 0.49 2.84
CA SER A 154 -5.23 1.60 1.93
C SER A 154 -6.20 1.65 0.75
N VAL A 155 -6.48 0.51 0.10
CA VAL A 155 -7.46 0.41 -0.99
C VAL A 155 -8.86 0.80 -0.49
N ASN A 156 -9.28 0.32 0.68
CA ASN A 156 -10.57 0.70 1.27
C ASN A 156 -10.66 2.21 1.57
N ARG A 157 -9.56 2.84 1.98
CA ARG A 157 -9.50 4.30 2.18
C ARG A 157 -9.61 5.04 0.86
N LEU A 158 -8.78 4.66 -0.12
CA LEU A 158 -8.79 5.28 -1.45
C LEU A 158 -10.17 5.16 -2.11
N GLN A 159 -10.83 4.01 -2.00
CA GLN A 159 -12.18 3.82 -2.51
C GLN A 159 -13.19 4.80 -1.91
N ARG A 160 -13.10 5.10 -0.60
CA ARG A 160 -13.96 6.10 0.06
C ARG A 160 -13.68 7.53 -0.43
N GLU A 161 -12.46 7.78 -0.90
CA GLU A 161 -12.02 9.07 -1.47
C GLU A 161 -12.25 9.14 -2.99
N ALA A 162 -12.91 8.14 -3.61
CA ALA A 162 -13.06 7.97 -5.05
C ALA A 162 -11.71 7.96 -5.78
N LYS A 163 -10.68 7.35 -5.17
CA LYS A 163 -9.33 7.19 -5.71
C LYS A 163 -8.98 5.74 -5.95
N TYR A 164 -7.95 5.53 -6.76
CA TYR A 164 -7.46 4.23 -7.19
C TYR A 164 -5.98 4.08 -6.90
N LEU A 165 -5.57 2.90 -6.48
CA LEU A 165 -4.16 2.53 -6.34
C LEU A 165 -3.66 2.01 -7.70
N LEU A 166 -2.65 2.66 -8.27
CA LEU A 166 -1.89 2.17 -9.40
C LEU A 166 -0.72 1.36 -8.88
N ILE A 167 -0.49 0.19 -9.45
CA ILE A 167 0.56 -0.75 -9.02
C ILE A 167 1.35 -1.18 -10.23
N GLU A 168 2.67 -1.11 -10.14
CA GLU A 168 3.61 -1.69 -11.08
C GLU A 168 4.12 -3.03 -10.52
N ALA A 169 4.04 -4.07 -11.30
CA ALA A 169 4.59 -5.37 -10.93
C ALA A 169 5.34 -5.97 -12.13
N GLU A 170 6.48 -6.60 -11.88
CA GLU A 170 7.24 -7.28 -12.94
C GLU A 170 6.36 -8.29 -13.69
N ASP A 171 6.45 -8.29 -15.03
CA ASP A 171 5.67 -9.19 -15.87
C ASP A 171 6.11 -10.66 -15.62
N PRO A 172 5.18 -11.54 -15.20
CA PRO A 172 5.49 -12.96 -14.99
C PRO A 172 5.86 -13.72 -16.26
N SER A 173 5.52 -13.19 -17.43
CA SER A 173 5.88 -13.82 -18.71
C SER A 173 7.33 -13.57 -19.10
N CYS A 174 7.99 -12.57 -18.50
CA CYS A 174 9.34 -12.12 -18.83
C CYS A 174 10.37 -12.51 -17.76
N GLY A 175 11.65 -12.59 -18.14
CA GLY A 175 12.77 -12.84 -17.24
C GLY A 175 12.84 -14.25 -16.66
N GLU A 176 13.76 -14.46 -15.72
CA GLU A 176 14.08 -15.80 -15.19
C GLU A 176 13.18 -16.20 -14.00
N ASP A 177 12.87 -15.28 -13.09
CA ASP A 177 12.13 -15.56 -11.84
C ASP A 177 10.60 -15.51 -11.99
N LYS A 178 10.05 -16.16 -13.02
CA LYS A 178 8.61 -16.16 -13.33
C LYS A 178 7.72 -16.53 -12.15
N ALA A 179 8.11 -17.50 -11.35
CA ALA A 179 7.35 -17.93 -10.18
C ALA A 179 7.27 -16.87 -9.08
N LEU A 180 8.35 -16.10 -8.86
CA LEU A 180 8.38 -15.01 -7.91
C LEU A 180 7.52 -13.83 -8.39
N ARG A 181 7.66 -13.46 -9.67
CA ARG A 181 6.85 -12.41 -10.31
C ARG A 181 5.36 -12.76 -10.28
N GLN A 182 5.00 -14.01 -10.59
CA GLN A 182 3.62 -14.48 -10.50
C GLN A 182 3.09 -14.42 -9.05
N ARG A 183 3.92 -14.70 -8.04
CA ARG A 183 3.52 -14.55 -6.62
C ARG A 183 3.24 -13.09 -6.27
N ARG A 184 4.03 -12.12 -6.79
CA ARG A 184 3.79 -10.68 -6.59
C ARG A 184 2.47 -10.26 -7.24
N VAL A 185 2.21 -10.62 -8.48
CA VAL A 185 0.93 -10.33 -9.16
C VAL A 185 -0.25 -10.95 -8.38
N ASN A 186 -0.13 -12.21 -7.96
CA ASN A 186 -1.17 -12.87 -7.17
C ASN A 186 -1.37 -12.22 -5.79
N PHE A 187 -0.31 -11.67 -5.19
CA PHE A 187 -0.42 -10.90 -3.95
C PHE A 187 -1.31 -9.66 -4.16
N TYR A 188 -1.09 -8.89 -5.21
CA TYR A 188 -1.92 -7.74 -5.53
C TYR A 188 -3.36 -8.12 -5.96
N ARG A 189 -3.53 -9.22 -6.67
CA ARG A 189 -4.89 -9.74 -6.98
C ARG A 189 -5.70 -10.06 -5.73
N ARG A 190 -5.07 -10.58 -4.66
CA ARG A 190 -5.77 -10.87 -3.39
C ARG A 190 -6.26 -9.63 -2.64
N ILE A 191 -5.76 -8.46 -2.93
CA ILE A 191 -6.27 -7.18 -2.39
C ILE A 191 -7.26 -6.49 -3.35
N GLY A 192 -7.69 -7.18 -4.41
CA GLY A 192 -8.67 -6.69 -5.38
C GLY A 192 -8.08 -5.95 -6.59
N ALA A 193 -6.76 -5.97 -6.77
CA ALA A 193 -6.15 -5.37 -7.96
C ALA A 193 -6.43 -6.19 -9.22
N ARG A 194 -6.65 -5.48 -10.33
CA ARG A 194 -6.88 -6.02 -11.67
C ARG A 194 -5.79 -5.54 -12.61
N THR A 195 -5.32 -6.41 -13.50
CA THR A 195 -4.29 -6.10 -14.49
C THR A 195 -4.89 -5.34 -15.66
N MET A 196 -4.23 -4.31 -16.15
CA MET A 196 -4.54 -3.63 -17.43
C MET A 196 -4.17 -4.57 -18.58
N GLU A 197 -5.16 -5.11 -19.28
CA GLU A 197 -4.95 -6.08 -20.35
C GLU A 197 -4.29 -5.44 -21.57
N GLY A 198 -3.27 -6.10 -22.12
CA GLY A 198 -2.56 -5.63 -23.32
C GLY A 198 -1.67 -4.41 -23.14
N VAL A 199 -1.61 -3.83 -21.94
CA VAL A 199 -0.72 -2.70 -21.64
C VAL A 199 0.66 -3.23 -21.30
N LYS A 200 1.65 -2.88 -22.11
CA LYS A 200 3.06 -3.16 -21.84
C LYS A 200 3.73 -1.90 -21.31
N PHE A 201 4.35 -2.00 -20.18
CA PHE A 201 5.12 -0.92 -19.59
C PHE A 201 6.55 -1.38 -19.34
N VAL A 202 7.51 -0.61 -19.83
CA VAL A 202 8.94 -0.89 -19.64
C VAL A 202 9.50 0.21 -18.76
N LEU A 203 10.07 -0.18 -17.62
CA LEU A 203 10.73 0.77 -16.72
C LEU A 203 11.85 1.50 -17.47
N PRO A 204 12.00 2.80 -17.29
CA PRO A 204 13.23 3.47 -17.73
C PRO A 204 14.42 2.88 -16.97
N ALA A 205 15.56 2.75 -17.65
CA ALA A 205 16.76 2.21 -17.02
C ALA A 205 17.20 3.10 -15.84
N LEU A 206 17.08 2.58 -14.61
CA LEU A 206 17.54 3.23 -13.38
C LEU A 206 18.97 2.86 -13.04
N SER A 207 19.52 1.83 -13.68
CA SER A 207 20.88 1.33 -13.52
C SER A 207 21.46 0.88 -14.87
N ARG A 208 22.59 0.18 -14.85
CA ARG A 208 23.18 -0.46 -16.04
C ARG A 208 22.53 -1.78 -16.42
N GLU A 209 21.59 -2.28 -15.60
CA GLU A 209 20.83 -3.49 -15.91
C GLU A 209 19.75 -3.20 -16.96
N PRO A 210 19.37 -4.21 -17.75
CA PRO A 210 18.29 -4.02 -18.73
C PRO A 210 17.00 -3.65 -18.03
N PRO A 211 16.19 -2.76 -18.61
CA PRO A 211 14.92 -2.34 -18.05
C PRO A 211 13.96 -3.51 -17.89
N ALA A 212 13.23 -3.54 -16.78
CA ALA A 212 12.24 -4.57 -16.48
C ALA A 212 10.93 -4.28 -17.24
N GLU A 213 10.33 -5.34 -17.81
CA GLU A 213 8.95 -5.28 -18.29
C GLU A 213 7.99 -5.44 -17.12
N MET A 214 6.97 -4.57 -17.09
CA MET A 214 6.02 -4.48 -15.99
C MET A 214 4.60 -4.68 -16.50
N VAL A 215 3.76 -5.26 -15.67
CA VAL A 215 2.30 -5.17 -15.78
C VAL A 215 1.81 -4.04 -14.87
N LEU A 216 0.82 -3.28 -15.36
CA LEU A 216 0.14 -2.28 -14.56
C LEU A 216 -1.16 -2.86 -14.00
N MET A 217 -1.42 -2.59 -12.72
CA MET A 217 -2.62 -3.07 -12.03
C MET A 217 -3.32 -1.91 -11.31
N VAL A 218 -4.63 -2.03 -11.13
CA VAL A 218 -5.47 -1.02 -10.47
C VAL A 218 -6.31 -1.66 -9.36
N ALA A 219 -6.37 -1.01 -8.20
CA ALA A 219 -7.22 -1.40 -7.08
C ALA A 219 -7.86 -0.15 -6.43
N PRO A 220 -9.16 -0.18 -6.05
CA PRO A 220 -10.14 -1.20 -6.43
C PRO A 220 -10.37 -1.22 -7.94
N THR A 221 -11.14 -2.17 -8.43
CA THR A 221 -11.49 -2.22 -9.87
C THR A 221 -12.17 -0.91 -10.30
N TYR A 222 -11.65 -0.30 -11.37
CA TYR A 222 -12.21 0.92 -11.94
C TYR A 222 -13.66 0.70 -12.42
N GLN A 223 -14.46 1.77 -12.39
CA GLN A 223 -15.87 1.70 -12.76
C GLN A 223 -16.05 1.10 -14.17
N GLY A 224 -16.95 0.13 -14.30
CA GLY A 224 -17.20 -0.58 -15.55
C GLY A 224 -16.13 -1.59 -15.96
N GLY A 225 -15.10 -1.84 -15.11
CA GLY A 225 -14.09 -2.87 -15.37
C GLY A 225 -13.09 -2.54 -16.49
N ARG A 226 -13.08 -1.30 -16.99
CA ARG A 226 -12.19 -0.84 -18.05
C ARG A 226 -11.79 0.62 -17.88
N LEU A 227 -10.64 0.99 -18.41
CA LEU A 227 -10.11 2.37 -18.42
C LEU A 227 -10.16 2.95 -19.83
N PRO A 228 -10.47 4.25 -19.98
CA PRO A 228 -10.24 4.94 -21.24
C PRO A 228 -8.75 4.90 -21.60
N GLY A 229 -8.42 4.56 -22.84
CA GLY A 229 -7.03 4.50 -23.30
C GLY A 229 -6.30 5.83 -23.21
N SER A 230 -7.03 6.96 -23.34
CA SER A 230 -6.49 8.30 -23.10
C SER A 230 -6.02 8.49 -21.67
N LEU A 231 -6.78 8.00 -20.69
CA LEU A 231 -6.40 8.03 -19.27
C LEU A 231 -5.17 7.14 -19.02
N VAL A 232 -5.13 5.94 -19.60
CA VAL A 232 -3.97 5.05 -19.47
C VAL A 232 -2.71 5.71 -20.04
N ARG A 233 -2.80 6.34 -21.23
CA ARG A 233 -1.68 7.10 -21.81
C ARG A 233 -1.22 8.24 -20.90
N GLN A 234 -2.17 8.98 -20.33
CA GLN A 234 -1.88 10.06 -19.38
C GLN A 234 -1.13 9.52 -18.15
N LEU A 235 -1.65 8.48 -17.50
CA LEU A 235 -1.03 7.86 -16.32
C LEU A 235 0.39 7.36 -16.61
N MET A 236 0.58 6.66 -17.73
CA MET A 236 1.91 6.15 -18.11
C MET A 236 2.89 7.29 -18.44
N THR A 237 2.42 8.35 -19.10
CA THR A 237 3.25 9.52 -19.38
C THR A 237 3.65 10.20 -18.09
N GLN A 238 2.72 10.43 -17.18
CA GLN A 238 2.99 11.05 -15.89
C GLN A 238 3.92 10.21 -15.03
N LEU A 239 3.70 8.90 -14.99
CA LEU A 239 4.56 7.95 -14.32
C LEU A 239 6.00 8.02 -14.84
N TYR A 240 6.18 8.09 -16.16
CA TYR A 240 7.49 8.17 -16.80
C TYR A 240 8.19 9.50 -16.50
N VAL A 241 7.45 10.61 -16.59
CA VAL A 241 8.01 11.96 -16.40
C VAL A 241 8.22 12.29 -14.91
N GLU A 242 7.21 12.11 -14.08
CA GLU A 242 7.26 12.53 -12.68
C GLU A 242 7.73 11.41 -11.73
N GLY A 243 7.33 10.18 -11.99
CA GLY A 243 7.74 9.01 -11.20
C GLY A 243 9.21 8.67 -11.40
N TYR A 244 9.67 8.67 -12.65
CA TYR A 244 11.02 8.28 -13.03
C TYR A 244 11.94 9.44 -13.46
N ASP A 245 11.47 10.69 -13.35
CA ASP A 245 12.23 11.90 -13.69
C ASP A 245 12.82 11.85 -15.12
N ARG A 246 11.97 11.49 -16.10
CA ARG A 246 12.36 11.40 -17.51
C ARG A 246 11.77 12.54 -18.34
N PRO A 247 12.48 13.01 -19.36
CA PRO A 247 11.96 14.05 -20.24
C PRO A 247 10.64 13.62 -20.95
N LEU A 248 9.70 14.54 -21.05
CA LEU A 248 8.43 14.29 -21.76
C LEU A 248 8.65 13.82 -23.21
N ALA A 249 9.65 14.36 -23.90
CA ALA A 249 10.00 13.96 -25.26
C ALA A 249 10.44 12.48 -25.33
N GLU A 250 11.14 11.99 -24.31
CA GLU A 250 11.50 10.58 -24.20
C GLU A 250 10.25 9.71 -23.97
N ALA A 251 9.36 10.12 -23.04
CA ALA A 251 8.10 9.42 -22.80
C ALA A 251 7.25 9.30 -24.07
N GLN A 252 7.11 10.40 -24.84
CA GLN A 252 6.31 10.42 -26.08
C GLN A 252 6.85 9.51 -27.18
N GLN A 253 8.14 9.18 -27.18
CA GLN A 253 8.76 8.26 -28.13
C GLN A 253 8.55 6.78 -27.76
N GLN A 254 8.05 6.47 -26.58
CA GLN A 254 7.86 5.09 -26.16
C GLN A 254 6.77 4.40 -26.97
N SER A 255 7.13 3.32 -27.64
CA SER A 255 6.23 2.57 -28.49
C SER A 255 5.01 2.00 -27.74
N PHE A 256 5.14 1.75 -26.45
CA PHE A 256 4.04 1.25 -25.62
C PHE A 256 2.89 2.26 -25.50
N LEU A 257 3.15 3.58 -25.56
CA LEU A 257 2.09 4.61 -25.55
C LEU A 257 1.28 4.62 -26.85
N GLN A 258 1.90 4.23 -27.96
CA GLN A 258 1.27 4.26 -29.29
C GLN A 258 0.29 3.08 -29.48
N ASN A 259 0.49 1.98 -28.75
CA ASN A 259 -0.26 0.74 -28.91
C ASN A 259 -1.41 0.55 -27.90
N ILE A 260 -1.75 1.60 -27.14
CA ILE A 260 -2.86 1.54 -26.20
C ILE A 260 -4.19 1.69 -26.93
N SER A 261 -5.07 0.71 -26.77
CA SER A 261 -6.43 0.71 -27.34
C SER A 261 -7.28 1.86 -26.78
N ASP A 262 -8.41 2.18 -27.42
CA ASP A 262 -9.34 3.22 -26.93
C ASP A 262 -9.89 2.91 -25.54
N PHE A 263 -10.04 1.61 -25.23
CA PHE A 263 -10.37 1.11 -23.91
C PHE A 263 -9.42 -0.02 -23.53
N VAL A 264 -9.04 -0.06 -22.28
CA VAL A 264 -8.18 -1.08 -21.66
C VAL A 264 -9.00 -1.84 -20.63
N GLU A 265 -9.20 -3.14 -20.85
CA GLU A 265 -9.92 -4.02 -19.94
C GLU A 265 -9.09 -4.30 -18.67
N LEU A 266 -9.77 -4.49 -17.54
CA LEU A 266 -9.18 -4.86 -16.24
C LEU A 266 -9.51 -6.33 -15.94
N VAL A 267 -8.49 -7.20 -15.97
CA VAL A 267 -8.61 -8.65 -15.81
C VAL A 267 -7.99 -9.16 -14.49
#